data_e8a2b5e57bdcc6a1729466d55bdf322d
#
_entry.id   e8a2b5e57bdcc6a1729466d55bdf322d
#
_cell.length_a   1.000
_cell.length_b   1.000
_cell.length_c   1.000
_cell.angle_alpha   90.00
_cell.angle_beta   90.00
_cell.angle_gamma   90.00
#
_symmetry.space_group_name_H-M   'P 1'
#
loop_
_entity.id
_entity.type
_entity.pdbx_description
1 polymer ?
#
loop_
_entity_poly.entity_id
_entity_poly.type
_entity_poly.pdbx_seq_one_letter_code
_entity_poly.pdbx_strand_id
1 'polypeptide(L)'
;MVKIFPFIFILLWSSAFITTKPIIDNSDPFAALAFRFALVAFGFFLFSIYSKQKIIVNKKNFLESFFSGVLFHGFYLGGVFYSISKGMPTGIAALIVTLQPILTNALSGPILNEKVSKKQWAGVLLGFTGAVLVLGFDIGSKIPTIGVIATIIALVAITFST
;
A
#
# COMPACT_ATOMS: atom_id res chain seq x y z
N MET A 1 -16.00 16.91 13.19
CA MET A 1 -16.12 15.78 12.24
C MET A 1 -14.78 15.25 11.72
N VAL A 2 -13.74 16.07 11.55
CA VAL A 2 -12.43 15.66 10.96
C VAL A 2 -11.67 14.59 11.77
N LYS A 3 -11.89 14.48 13.08
CA LYS A 3 -11.11 13.59 13.96
C LYS A 3 -11.40 12.09 13.80
N ILE A 4 -12.51 11.70 13.17
CA ILE A 4 -12.89 10.29 13.03
C ILE A 4 -12.35 9.64 11.75
N PHE A 5 -12.08 10.44 10.71
CA PHE A 5 -11.59 9.94 9.43
C PHE A 5 -10.29 9.13 9.51
N PRO A 6 -9.26 9.52 10.29
CA PRO A 6 -8.05 8.72 10.43
C PRO A 6 -8.32 7.32 11.00
N PHE A 7 -9.23 7.19 11.96
CA PHE A 7 -9.59 5.89 12.55
C PHE A 7 -10.32 5.00 11.55
N ILE A 8 -11.28 5.56 10.81
CA ILE A 8 -11.97 4.82 9.73
C ILE A 8 -10.97 4.38 8.67
N PHE A 9 -10.06 5.26 8.27
CA PHE A 9 -9.01 4.94 7.29
C PHE A 9 -8.13 3.79 7.78
N ILE A 10 -7.65 3.83 9.04
CA ILE A 10 -6.83 2.77 9.62
C ILE A 10 -7.57 1.44 9.62
N LEU A 11 -8.84 1.42 10.04
CA LEU A 11 -9.66 0.20 10.06
C LEU A 11 -9.84 -0.37 8.64
N LEU A 12 -10.20 0.46 7.68
CA LEU A 12 -10.36 0.04 6.28
C LEU A 12 -9.04 -0.43 5.66
N TRP A 13 -7.95 0.26 5.93
CA TRP A 13 -6.63 -0.11 5.42
C TRP A 13 -6.14 -1.44 6.02
N SER A 14 -6.28 -1.60 7.33
CA SER A 14 -5.88 -2.83 8.03
C SER A 14 -6.71 -4.05 7.59
N SER A 15 -8.01 -3.87 7.34
CA SER A 15 -8.89 -4.95 6.88
C SER A 15 -8.46 -5.53 5.54
N ALA A 16 -7.77 -4.75 4.70
CA ALA A 16 -7.27 -5.22 3.41
C ALA A 16 -6.26 -6.38 3.56
N PHE A 17 -5.39 -6.34 4.56
CA PHE A 17 -4.44 -7.43 4.81
C PHE A 17 -5.13 -8.71 5.33
N ILE A 18 -6.17 -8.56 6.16
CA ILE A 18 -6.96 -9.69 6.68
C ILE A 18 -7.69 -10.39 5.53
N THR A 19 -8.29 -9.62 4.61
CA THR A 19 -9.06 -10.16 3.49
C THR A 19 -8.20 -10.70 2.35
N THR A 20 -6.93 -10.30 2.26
CA THR A 20 -6.02 -10.75 1.19
C THR A 20 -5.79 -12.26 1.21
N LYS A 21 -5.55 -12.85 2.39
CA LYS A 21 -5.24 -14.29 2.50
C LYS A 21 -6.38 -15.16 1.97
N PRO A 22 -7.65 -15.03 2.44
CA PRO A 22 -8.76 -15.82 1.89
C PRO A 22 -8.97 -15.63 0.38
N ILE A 23 -8.72 -14.44 -0.15
CA ILE A 23 -8.83 -14.18 -1.59
C ILE A 23 -7.78 -14.98 -2.36
N ILE A 24 -6.52 -14.92 -1.92
CA ILE A 24 -5.41 -15.62 -2.58
C ILE A 24 -5.55 -17.14 -2.49
N ASP A 25 -6.07 -17.66 -1.37
CA ASP A 25 -6.28 -19.09 -1.20
C ASP A 25 -7.36 -19.66 -2.15
N ASN A 26 -8.26 -18.82 -2.68
CA ASN A 26 -9.39 -19.21 -3.51
C ASN A 26 -9.35 -18.65 -4.94
N SER A 27 -8.39 -17.81 -5.29
CA SER A 27 -8.30 -17.19 -6.61
C SER A 27 -6.87 -16.80 -6.99
N ASP A 28 -6.63 -16.63 -8.29
CA ASP A 28 -5.38 -16.05 -8.76
C ASP A 28 -5.23 -14.61 -8.24
N PRO A 29 -4.06 -14.26 -7.65
CA PRO A 29 -3.83 -12.95 -7.04
C PRO A 29 -4.01 -11.78 -8.01
N PHE A 30 -3.58 -11.94 -9.26
CA PHE A 30 -3.67 -10.87 -10.25
C PHE A 30 -5.08 -10.76 -10.83
N ALA A 31 -5.79 -11.88 -11.02
CA ALA A 31 -7.18 -11.87 -11.45
C ALA A 31 -8.08 -11.19 -10.41
N ALA A 32 -7.87 -11.49 -9.12
CA ALA A 32 -8.59 -10.85 -8.03
C ALA A 32 -8.36 -9.33 -7.98
N LEU A 33 -7.10 -8.88 -8.15
CA LEU A 33 -6.78 -7.46 -8.22
C LEU A 33 -7.39 -6.79 -9.45
N ALA A 34 -7.32 -7.42 -10.63
CA ALA A 34 -7.91 -6.89 -11.86
C ALA A 34 -9.42 -6.69 -11.71
N PHE A 35 -10.12 -7.68 -11.16
CA PHE A 35 -11.56 -7.58 -10.88
C PHE A 35 -11.88 -6.46 -9.88
N ARG A 36 -11.13 -6.38 -8.78
CA ARG A 36 -11.28 -5.31 -7.78
C ARG A 36 -11.11 -3.93 -8.41
N PHE A 37 -10.05 -3.75 -9.21
CA PHE A 37 -9.78 -2.43 -9.82
C PHE A 37 -10.79 -2.09 -10.92
N ALA A 38 -11.28 -3.07 -11.68
CA ALA A 38 -12.35 -2.87 -12.64
C ALA A 38 -13.63 -2.37 -11.95
N LEU A 39 -14.02 -3.00 -10.83
CA LEU A 39 -15.19 -2.56 -10.04
C LEU A 39 -15.01 -1.15 -9.48
N VAL A 40 -13.83 -0.83 -8.94
CA VAL A 40 -13.54 0.51 -8.40
C VAL A 40 -13.54 1.55 -9.51
N ALA A 41 -12.90 1.28 -10.64
CA ALA A 41 -12.88 2.17 -11.79
C ALA A 41 -14.30 2.42 -12.34
N PHE A 42 -15.11 1.37 -12.44
CA PHE A 42 -16.50 1.48 -12.85
C PHE A 42 -17.33 2.33 -11.86
N GLY A 43 -17.14 2.11 -10.55
CA GLY A 43 -17.79 2.90 -9.51
C GLY A 43 -17.43 4.40 -9.59
N PHE A 44 -16.13 4.72 -9.75
CA PHE A 44 -15.69 6.10 -9.94
C PHE A 44 -16.19 6.72 -11.25
N PHE A 45 -16.27 5.94 -12.31
CA PHE A 45 -16.84 6.39 -13.59
C PHE A 45 -18.32 6.78 -13.42
N LEU A 46 -19.12 5.92 -12.79
CA LEU A 46 -20.53 6.23 -12.51
C LEU A 46 -20.68 7.46 -11.60
N PHE A 47 -19.86 7.54 -10.56
CA PHE A 47 -19.85 8.70 -9.66
C PHE A 47 -19.49 10.00 -10.39
N SER A 48 -18.52 9.94 -11.29
CA SER A 48 -18.12 11.10 -12.10
C SER A 48 -19.25 11.60 -12.99
N ILE A 49 -20.00 10.68 -13.63
CA ILE A 49 -21.18 11.02 -14.44
C ILE A 49 -22.25 11.65 -13.55
N TYR A 50 -22.57 11.02 -12.41
CA TYR A 50 -23.59 11.52 -11.48
C TYR A 50 -23.24 12.91 -10.93
N SER A 51 -21.99 13.12 -10.57
CA SER A 51 -21.49 14.39 -10.02
C SER A 51 -21.26 15.47 -11.09
N LYS A 52 -21.52 15.18 -12.38
CA LYS A 52 -21.31 16.09 -13.52
C LYS A 52 -19.89 16.68 -13.56
N GLN A 53 -18.91 15.94 -13.06
CA GLN A 53 -17.50 16.37 -13.09
C GLN A 53 -16.96 16.31 -14.51
N LYS A 54 -16.21 17.34 -14.91
CA LYS A 54 -15.51 17.31 -16.20
C LYS A 54 -14.35 16.32 -16.12
N ILE A 55 -14.42 15.21 -16.86
CA ILE A 55 -13.35 14.19 -16.98
C ILE A 55 -12.26 14.66 -17.98
N ILE A 56 -12.03 15.96 -18.07
CA ILE A 56 -10.97 16.49 -18.95
C ILE A 56 -9.71 16.59 -18.12
N VAL A 57 -8.78 15.66 -18.33
CA VAL A 57 -7.49 15.63 -17.67
C VAL A 57 -6.43 16.12 -18.64
N ASN A 58 -5.61 17.09 -18.23
CA ASN A 58 -4.44 17.52 -18.98
C ASN A 58 -3.47 16.31 -19.15
N LYS A 59 -2.79 16.23 -20.28
CA LYS A 59 -1.84 15.15 -20.61
C LYS A 59 -0.78 14.95 -19.50
N LYS A 60 -0.29 16.02 -18.91
CA LYS A 60 0.66 15.95 -17.78
C LYS A 60 0.04 15.26 -16.57
N ASN A 61 -1.12 15.72 -16.13
CA ASN A 61 -1.81 15.15 -14.97
C ASN A 61 -2.22 13.69 -15.21
N PHE A 62 -2.59 13.35 -16.47
CA PHE A 62 -2.87 11.96 -16.86
C PHE A 62 -1.64 11.07 -16.70
N LEU A 63 -0.47 11.51 -17.21
CA LEU A 63 0.77 10.74 -17.09
C LEU A 63 1.20 10.56 -15.63
N GLU A 64 1.15 11.63 -14.83
CA GLU A 64 1.48 11.56 -13.40
C GLU A 64 0.56 10.58 -12.67
N SER A 65 -0.75 10.67 -12.88
CA SER A 65 -1.73 9.76 -12.30
C SER A 65 -1.55 8.32 -12.79
N PHE A 66 -1.21 8.13 -14.07
CA PHE A 66 -0.96 6.82 -14.65
C PHE A 66 0.27 6.16 -14.02
N PHE A 67 1.40 6.87 -13.94
CA PHE A 67 2.60 6.32 -13.32
C PHE A 67 2.42 6.03 -11.82
N SER A 68 1.80 6.96 -11.08
CA SER A 68 1.47 6.73 -9.68
C SER A 68 0.51 5.53 -9.52
N GLY A 69 -0.50 5.42 -10.38
CA GLY A 69 -1.42 4.29 -10.40
C GLY A 69 -0.75 2.95 -10.68
N VAL A 70 0.17 2.90 -11.65
CA VAL A 70 0.94 1.69 -11.98
C VAL A 70 1.85 1.29 -10.80
N LEU A 71 2.53 2.24 -10.18
CA LEU A 71 3.37 1.96 -9.02
C LEU A 71 2.54 1.47 -7.83
N PHE A 72 1.45 2.16 -7.50
CA PHE A 72 0.63 1.84 -6.34
C PHE A 72 -0.21 0.57 -6.55
N HIS A 73 -0.93 0.46 -7.64
CA HIS A 73 -1.85 -0.67 -7.86
C HIS A 73 -1.15 -1.86 -8.51
N GLY A 74 -0.24 -1.62 -9.45
CA GLY A 74 0.50 -2.68 -10.14
C GLY A 74 1.60 -3.27 -9.26
N PHE A 75 2.63 -2.48 -8.97
CA PHE A 75 3.81 -3.00 -8.28
C PHE A 75 3.60 -3.18 -6.78
N TYR A 76 2.99 -2.21 -6.09
CA TYR A 76 2.79 -2.35 -4.64
C TYR A 76 1.75 -3.42 -4.32
N LEU A 77 0.50 -3.25 -4.73
CA LEU A 77 -0.54 -4.24 -4.40
C LEU A 77 -0.29 -5.57 -5.09
N GLY A 78 0.14 -5.57 -6.36
CA GLY A 78 0.53 -6.78 -7.08
C GLY A 78 1.68 -7.52 -6.38
N GLY A 79 2.71 -6.80 -5.94
CA GLY A 79 3.84 -7.36 -5.20
C GLY A 79 3.45 -7.97 -3.87
N VAL A 80 2.57 -7.30 -3.10
CA VAL A 80 2.05 -7.82 -1.82
C VAL A 80 1.22 -9.09 -2.05
N PHE A 81 0.27 -9.06 -2.99
CA PHE A 81 -0.56 -10.23 -3.31
C PHE A 81 0.28 -11.41 -3.81
N TYR A 82 1.22 -11.14 -4.70
CA TYR A 82 2.16 -12.17 -5.18
C TYR A 82 3.03 -12.73 -4.05
N SER A 83 3.56 -11.89 -3.18
CA SER A 83 4.34 -12.31 -2.02
C SER A 83 3.56 -13.29 -1.14
N ILE A 84 2.32 -12.96 -0.79
CA ILE A 84 1.45 -13.79 0.05
C ILE A 84 1.08 -15.09 -0.69
N SER A 85 0.84 -15.05 -2.01
CA SER A 85 0.59 -16.27 -2.81
C SER A 85 1.79 -17.24 -2.86
N LYS A 86 2.99 -16.73 -2.63
CA LYS A 86 4.22 -17.53 -2.49
C LYS A 86 4.49 -18.01 -1.06
N GLY A 87 3.51 -17.87 -0.17
CA GLY A 87 3.61 -18.36 1.21
C GLY A 87 4.18 -17.34 2.20
N MET A 88 4.31 -16.08 1.82
CA MET A 88 4.72 -15.03 2.75
C MET A 88 3.61 -14.81 3.79
N PRO A 89 3.91 -14.86 5.11
CA PRO A 89 2.93 -14.52 6.13
C PRO A 89 2.45 -13.09 5.96
N THR A 90 1.12 -12.89 5.99
CA THR A 90 0.51 -11.56 5.79
C THR A 90 1.01 -10.52 6.79
N GLY A 91 1.23 -10.92 8.04
CA GLY A 91 1.78 -10.05 9.09
C GLY A 91 3.18 -9.56 8.76
N ILE A 92 4.06 -10.44 8.25
CA ILE A 92 5.43 -10.06 7.87
C ILE A 92 5.41 -9.17 6.62
N ALA A 93 4.56 -9.47 5.64
CA ALA A 93 4.38 -8.59 4.48
C ALA A 93 3.91 -7.18 4.92
N ALA A 94 2.92 -7.12 5.83
CA ALA A 94 2.45 -5.86 6.40
C ALA A 94 3.57 -5.12 7.16
N LEU A 95 4.38 -5.83 7.96
CA LEU A 95 5.50 -5.25 8.70
C LEU A 95 6.54 -4.60 7.76
N ILE A 96 6.91 -5.29 6.68
CA ILE A 96 7.83 -4.72 5.68
C ILE A 96 7.23 -3.46 5.06
N VAL A 97 5.95 -3.47 4.69
CA VAL A 97 5.28 -2.30 4.10
C VAL A 97 5.18 -1.14 5.10
N THR A 98 5.09 -1.40 6.41
CA THR A 98 5.10 -0.33 7.42
C THR A 98 6.44 0.42 7.53
N LEU A 99 7.49 -0.02 6.83
CA LEU A 99 8.71 0.76 6.65
C LEU A 99 8.54 1.95 5.68
N GLN A 100 7.44 2.00 4.90
CA GLN A 100 7.19 3.07 3.92
C GLN A 100 7.31 4.48 4.51
N PRO A 101 6.70 4.83 5.65
CA PRO A 101 6.87 6.17 6.23
C PRO A 101 8.31 6.48 6.62
N ILE A 102 9.11 5.48 6.99
CA ILE A 102 10.54 5.65 7.28
C ILE A 102 11.29 6.03 6.00
N LEU A 103 11.05 5.28 4.92
CA LEU A 103 11.66 5.56 3.62
C LEU A 103 11.21 6.92 3.06
N THR A 104 9.92 7.22 3.13
CA THR A 104 9.38 8.50 2.67
C THR A 104 10.03 9.66 3.42
N ASN A 105 10.12 9.59 4.76
CA ASN A 105 10.78 10.62 5.56
C ASN A 105 12.28 10.73 5.26
N ALA A 106 12.96 9.61 5.02
CA ALA A 106 14.39 9.61 4.69
C ALA A 106 14.66 10.22 3.30
N LEU A 107 13.75 9.99 2.35
CA LEU A 107 13.89 10.46 0.96
C LEU A 107 13.33 11.87 0.74
N SER A 108 12.41 12.36 1.59
CA SER A 108 11.80 13.68 1.42
C SER A 108 12.82 14.83 1.48
N GLY A 109 13.86 14.71 2.29
CA GLY A 109 14.95 15.69 2.34
C GLY A 109 15.70 15.77 1.00
N PRO A 110 16.35 14.69 0.55
CA PRO A 110 17.15 14.73 -0.68
C PRO A 110 16.33 14.89 -1.97
N ILE A 111 15.09 14.42 -2.02
CA ILE A 111 14.26 14.42 -3.25
C ILE A 111 13.36 15.65 -3.32
N LEU A 112 12.68 16.00 -2.22
CA LEU A 112 11.67 17.07 -2.20
C LEU A 112 12.16 18.35 -1.54
N ASN A 113 13.40 18.37 -0.99
CA ASN A 113 13.94 19.47 -0.20
C ASN A 113 13.06 19.84 1.01
N GLU A 114 12.31 18.87 1.55
CA GLU A 114 11.47 19.06 2.72
C GLU A 114 12.22 18.73 4.02
N LYS A 115 11.95 19.51 5.06
CA LYS A 115 12.54 19.26 6.38
C LYS A 115 11.61 18.41 7.23
N VAL A 116 11.96 17.15 7.45
CA VAL A 116 11.24 16.28 8.37
C VAL A 116 11.61 16.65 9.81
N SER A 117 10.61 16.96 10.62
CA SER A 117 10.81 17.33 12.01
C SER A 117 11.18 16.15 12.89
N LYS A 118 11.90 16.40 13.99
CA LYS A 118 12.22 15.35 15.01
C LYS A 118 10.97 14.68 15.59
N LYS A 119 9.84 15.42 15.69
CA LYS A 119 8.56 14.87 16.17
C LYS A 119 7.97 13.86 15.19
N GLN A 120 8.08 14.12 13.87
CA GLN A 120 7.64 13.17 12.83
C GLN A 120 8.49 11.91 12.87
N TRP A 121 9.81 12.03 12.97
CA TRP A 121 10.71 10.87 13.14
C TRP A 121 10.36 10.05 14.39
N ALA A 122 10.16 10.70 15.52
CA ALA A 122 9.78 10.02 16.77
C ALA A 122 8.45 9.26 16.61
N GLY A 123 7.44 9.87 15.96
CA GLY A 123 6.16 9.23 15.69
C GLY A 123 6.27 8.00 14.78
N VAL A 124 7.05 8.10 13.71
CA VAL A 124 7.27 6.99 12.77
C VAL A 124 8.03 5.82 13.44
N LEU A 125 9.09 6.11 14.19
CA LEU A 125 9.84 5.09 14.90
C LEU A 125 8.99 4.41 15.99
N LEU A 126 8.18 5.17 16.71
CA LEU A 126 7.27 4.62 17.72
C LEU A 126 6.22 3.70 17.07
N GLY A 127 5.62 4.13 15.96
CA GLY A 127 4.65 3.33 15.21
C GLY A 127 5.27 2.05 14.65
N PHE A 128 6.47 2.12 14.10
CA PHE A 128 7.20 0.96 13.60
C PHE A 128 7.55 -0.02 14.74
N THR A 129 8.04 0.50 15.88
CA THR A 129 8.31 -0.34 17.05
C THR A 129 7.04 -1.05 17.52
N GLY A 130 5.90 -0.37 17.56
CA GLY A 130 4.60 -0.99 17.86
C GLY A 130 4.24 -2.11 16.88
N ALA A 131 4.44 -1.91 15.59
CA ALA A 131 4.20 -2.93 14.56
C ALA A 131 5.12 -4.16 14.75
N VAL A 132 6.42 -3.95 15.04
CA VAL A 132 7.36 -5.03 15.34
C VAL A 132 6.95 -5.82 16.58
N LEU A 133 6.54 -5.15 17.65
CA LEU A 133 6.09 -5.82 18.88
C LEU A 133 4.86 -6.70 18.67
N VAL A 134 3.93 -6.27 17.79
CA VAL A 134 2.70 -7.04 17.51
C VAL A 134 2.95 -8.18 16.53
N LEU A 135 3.76 -7.97 15.49
CA LEU A 135 3.92 -8.88 14.36
C LEU A 135 5.23 -9.69 14.39
N GLY A 136 6.25 -9.18 15.10
CA GLY A 136 7.62 -9.70 15.04
C GLY A 136 7.88 -11.01 15.80
N PHE A 137 6.91 -11.55 16.52
CA PHE A 137 7.08 -12.76 17.33
C PHE A 137 6.72 -14.07 16.62
N ASP A 138 6.20 -14.03 15.40
CA ASP A 138 5.92 -15.22 14.60
C ASP A 138 7.13 -15.63 13.72
N ILE A 139 8.29 -15.83 14.37
CA ILE A 139 9.56 -16.17 13.70
C ILE A 139 9.62 -17.67 13.30
N GLY A 140 8.60 -18.45 13.62
CA GLY A 140 8.56 -19.90 13.35
C GLY A 140 8.22 -20.29 11.91
N SER A 141 7.68 -19.39 11.11
CA SER A 141 7.30 -19.68 9.73
C SER A 141 8.49 -19.54 8.77
N LYS A 142 8.66 -20.50 7.85
CA LYS A 142 9.64 -20.39 6.77
C LYS A 142 9.25 -19.21 5.86
N ILE A 143 10.06 -18.15 5.89
CA ILE A 143 9.85 -16.97 5.08
C ILE A 143 10.42 -17.22 3.68
N PRO A 144 9.61 -17.26 2.60
CA PRO A 144 10.09 -17.51 1.26
C PRO A 144 10.87 -16.30 0.73
N THR A 145 12.10 -16.51 0.25
CA THR A 145 12.96 -15.44 -0.28
C THR A 145 12.27 -14.65 -1.40
N ILE A 146 11.55 -15.35 -2.29
CA ILE A 146 10.81 -14.70 -3.38
C ILE A 146 9.71 -13.77 -2.83
N GLY A 147 9.06 -14.14 -1.73
CA GLY A 147 8.07 -13.31 -1.04
C GLY A 147 8.68 -12.05 -0.45
N VAL A 148 9.87 -12.16 0.16
CA VAL A 148 10.62 -11.01 0.69
C VAL A 148 10.99 -10.03 -0.43
N ILE A 149 11.56 -10.54 -1.53
CA ILE A 149 11.93 -9.71 -2.68
C ILE A 149 10.71 -8.98 -3.24
N ALA A 150 9.60 -9.69 -3.45
CA ALA A 150 8.36 -9.10 -3.95
C ALA A 150 7.81 -8.01 -3.01
N THR A 151 7.88 -8.23 -1.69
CA THR A 151 7.43 -7.23 -0.70
C THR A 151 8.36 -6.02 -0.63
N ILE A 152 9.67 -6.20 -0.81
CA ILE A 152 10.62 -5.07 -0.90
C ILE A 152 10.36 -4.24 -2.16
N ILE A 153 10.11 -4.88 -3.31
CA ILE A 153 9.72 -4.18 -4.53
C ILE A 153 8.41 -3.40 -4.30
N ALA A 154 7.44 -4.02 -3.64
CA ALA A 154 6.19 -3.37 -3.27
C ALA A 154 6.41 -2.15 -2.36
N LEU A 155 7.29 -2.25 -1.37
CA LEU A 155 7.66 -1.15 -0.47
C LEU A 155 8.30 0.02 -1.23
N VAL A 156 9.21 -0.26 -2.13
CA VAL A 156 9.84 0.78 -2.99
C VAL A 156 8.77 1.43 -3.88
N ALA A 157 7.92 0.62 -4.52
CA ALA A 157 6.87 1.12 -5.39
C ALA A 157 5.88 2.04 -4.68
N ILE A 158 5.41 1.66 -3.49
CA ILE A 158 4.49 2.53 -2.71
C ILE A 158 5.19 3.81 -2.24
N THR A 159 6.47 3.75 -1.90
CA THR A 159 7.23 4.93 -1.47
C THR A 159 7.36 5.96 -2.60
N PHE A 160 7.57 5.51 -3.84
CA PHE A 160 7.68 6.41 -5.00
C PHE A 160 6.33 6.76 -5.66
N SER A 161 5.24 6.12 -5.27
CA SER A 161 3.90 6.43 -5.77
C SER A 161 3.20 7.56 -4.99
N THR A 162 3.70 7.89 -3.83
CA THR A 162 3.18 8.93 -2.92
C THR A 162 4.06 10.15 -2.92
#